data_dec052aeb940becee33f762b2e652d31
#
_entry.id   dec052aeb940becee33f762b2e652d31
#
_cell.length_a   1.000
_cell.length_b   1.000
_cell.length_c   1.000
_cell.angle_alpha   90.00
_cell.angle_beta   90.00
_cell.angle_gamma   90.00
#
_symmetry.space_group_name_H-M   'P 1'
#
loop_
_entity.id
_entity.type
_entity.pdbx_description
1 polymer ?
#
loop_
_entity_poly.entity_id
_entity_poly.type
_entity_poly.pdbx_seq_one_letter_code
_entity_poly.pdbx_strand_id
1 'polypeptide(L)' 'MESDWTQARDTLISAITELGFPAELGDAIAKHLGSPKAILRMTAYLHYTKPNRAE' A
#
# COMPACT_ATOMS: atom_id res chain seq x y z
N MET A 1 -16.67 -8.49 10.00
CA MET A 1 -16.54 -8.44 8.56
C MET A 1 -15.66 -7.27 8.17
N GLU A 2 -14.73 -7.50 7.31
CA GLU A 2 -13.80 -6.44 6.95
C GLU A 2 -14.30 -5.64 5.80
N SER A 3 -14.03 -4.37 5.84
CA SER A 3 -14.39 -3.51 4.71
C SER A 3 -13.31 -3.64 3.64
N ASP A 4 -13.69 -3.29 2.42
CA ASP A 4 -12.73 -3.28 1.33
C ASP A 4 -11.59 -2.31 1.62
N TRP A 5 -11.92 -1.22 2.31
CA TRP A 5 -10.91 -0.24 2.66
C TRP A 5 -9.86 -0.83 3.59
N THR A 6 -10.31 -1.58 4.59
CA THR A 6 -9.39 -2.18 5.54
C THR A 6 -8.45 -3.17 4.86
N GLN A 7 -9.00 -3.97 3.97
CA GLN A 7 -8.18 -4.92 3.24
C GLN A 7 -7.18 -4.21 2.34
N ALA A 8 -7.63 -3.19 1.66
CA ALA A 8 -6.74 -2.43 0.79
C ALA A 8 -5.63 -1.78 1.61
N ARG A 9 -5.98 -1.24 2.76
CA ARG A 9 -5.00 -0.63 3.64
C ARG A 9 -3.95 -1.66 4.07
N ASP A 10 -4.41 -2.83 4.46
CA ASP A 10 -3.48 -3.88 4.89
C ASP A 10 -2.54 -4.26 3.77
N THR A 11 -3.07 -4.36 2.56
CA THR A 11 -2.25 -4.71 1.41
C THR A 11 -1.19 -3.63 1.17
N LEU A 12 -1.58 -2.38 1.28
CA LEU A 12 -0.64 -1.28 1.10
C LEU A 12 0.43 -1.29 2.17
N ILE A 13 0.03 -1.50 3.42
CA ILE A 13 0.97 -1.53 4.52
C ILE A 13 2.00 -2.64 4.30
N SER A 14 1.53 -3.77 3.85
CA SER A 14 2.42 -4.89 3.57
C SER A 14 3.43 -4.51 2.50
N ALA A 15 2.97 -3.85 1.46
CA ALA A 15 3.85 -3.48 0.36
C ALA A 15 4.90 -2.48 0.80
N ILE A 16 4.51 -1.45 1.55
CA ILE A 16 5.48 -0.43 1.93
C ILE A 16 6.46 -0.94 3.00
N THR A 17 6.02 -1.84 3.85
CA THR A 17 6.94 -2.38 4.84
C THR A 17 7.98 -3.26 4.19
N GLU A 18 7.63 -3.92 3.11
CA GLU A 18 8.60 -4.67 2.34
C GLU A 18 9.67 -3.76 1.75
N LEU A 19 9.30 -2.54 1.47
CA LEU A 19 10.24 -1.57 0.93
C LEU A 19 11.05 -0.88 2.01
N GLY A 20 10.78 -1.18 3.26
CA GLY A 20 11.55 -0.63 4.35
C GLY A 20 10.92 0.56 5.05
N PHE A 21 9.67 0.88 4.74
CA PHE A 21 8.98 1.98 5.38
C PHE A 21 8.17 1.50 6.57
N PRO A 22 7.90 2.38 7.53
CA PRO A 22 7.10 2.00 8.69
C PRO A 22 5.65 1.78 8.32
N ALA A 23 4.99 0.89 9.06
CA ALA A 23 3.59 0.59 8.80
C ALA A 23 2.71 1.83 8.96
N GLU A 24 3.10 2.74 9.84
CA GLU A 24 2.34 3.97 10.06
C GLU A 24 2.19 4.78 8.78
N LEU A 25 3.22 4.73 7.96
CA LEU A 25 3.18 5.47 6.70
C LEU A 25 2.08 4.93 5.81
N GLY A 26 1.94 3.60 5.75
CA GLY A 26 0.89 3.00 4.95
C GLY A 26 -0.48 3.38 5.44
N ASP A 27 -0.65 3.41 6.75
CA ASP A 27 -1.93 3.79 7.31
C ASP A 27 -2.26 5.25 6.97
N ALA A 28 -1.28 6.13 7.07
CA ALA A 28 -1.49 7.53 6.74
C ALA A 28 -1.83 7.70 5.27
N ILE A 29 -1.15 6.98 4.40
CA ILE A 29 -1.42 7.05 2.98
C ILE A 29 -2.84 6.56 2.69
N ALA A 30 -3.23 5.47 3.32
CA ALA A 30 -4.57 4.92 3.10
C ALA A 30 -5.64 5.92 3.51
N LYS A 31 -5.44 6.58 4.63
CA LYS A 31 -6.39 7.58 5.09
C LYS A 31 -6.46 8.76 4.15
N HIS A 32 -5.31 9.14 3.62
CA HIS A 32 -5.24 10.26 2.71
C HIS A 32 -5.95 9.95 1.39
N LEU A 33 -5.78 8.74 0.89
CA LEU A 33 -6.40 8.34 -0.36
C LEU A 33 -7.90 8.16 -0.24
N GLY A 34 -8.33 7.60 0.85
CA GLY A 34 -9.73 7.54 1.19
C GLY A 34 -10.56 6.45 0.56
N SER A 35 -10.14 5.86 -0.53
CA SER A 35 -10.94 4.81 -1.15
C SER A 35 -10.11 3.56 -1.38
N PRO A 36 -10.73 2.40 -1.28
CA PRO A 36 -9.99 1.14 -1.47
C PRO A 36 -9.40 1.04 -2.86
N LYS A 37 -10.11 1.54 -3.85
CA LYS A 37 -9.62 1.48 -5.21
C LYS A 37 -8.33 2.27 -5.36
N ALA A 38 -8.29 3.46 -4.78
CA ALA A 38 -7.10 4.31 -4.84
C ALA A 38 -5.95 3.65 -4.09
N ILE A 39 -6.24 3.02 -2.97
CA ILE A 39 -5.23 2.35 -2.18
C ILE A 39 -4.63 1.19 -2.95
N LEU A 40 -5.46 0.41 -3.59
CA LEU A 40 -4.97 -0.73 -4.36
C LEU A 40 -4.17 -0.27 -5.57
N ARG A 41 -4.55 0.85 -6.14
CA ARG A 41 -3.81 1.43 -7.24
C ARG A 41 -2.41 1.84 -6.79
N MET A 42 -2.33 2.47 -5.63
CA MET A 42 -1.04 2.86 -5.09
C MET A 42 -0.19 1.64 -4.81
N THR A 43 -0.81 0.58 -4.30
CA THR A 43 -0.08 -0.64 -4.02
C THR A 43 0.48 -1.23 -5.31
N ALA A 44 -0.31 -1.25 -6.35
CA ALA A 44 0.14 -1.75 -7.64
C ALA A 44 1.27 -0.90 -8.19
N TYR A 45 1.16 0.40 -8.01
CA TYR A 45 2.19 1.31 -8.47
C TYR A 45 3.52 1.02 -7.77
N LEU A 46 3.46 0.77 -6.47
CA LEU A 46 4.67 0.46 -5.72
C LEU A 46 5.32 -0.83 -6.20
N HIS A 47 4.50 -1.82 -6.49
CA HIS A 47 5.05 -3.06 -7.02
C HIS A 47 5.70 -2.86 -8.38
N TYR A 48 5.14 -1.98 -9.15
CA TYR A 48 5.61 -1.72 -10.49
C TYR A 48 6.94 -0.98 -10.50
N THR A 49 7.06 0.00 -9.61
CA THR A 49 8.26 0.83 -9.58
C THR A 49 9.30 0.28 -8.64
N LYS A 50 9.03 -0.87 -8.04
CA LYS A 50 9.95 -1.50 -7.14
C LYS A 50 11.28 -1.69 -7.85
N PRO A 51 12.31 -1.18 -7.28
CA PRO A 51 13.61 -1.27 -7.95
C PRO A 51 14.12 -2.68 -7.80
N ASN A 52 14.40 -3.30 -8.50
CA ASN A 52 14.77 -4.57 -8.33
C ASN A 52 15.70 -5.03 -9.21
N ARG A 53 15.80 -5.00 -9.29
CA ARG A 53 16.30 -5.20 -10.05
C ARG A 53 17.12 -5.63 -10.33
N ALA A 54 17.28 -6.13 -10.39
CA ALA A 54 18.01 -6.43 -10.57
C ALA A 54 18.64 -6.56 -11.42
N GLU A 55 18.69 -6.46 -11.79
CA GLU A 55 19.29 -6.63 -12.46
C GLU A 55 19.85 -6.74 -12.49
#